data_c3f8d7993d8fc94d22ee426002e4992b
#
_entry.id   c3f8d7993d8fc94d22ee426002e4992b
#
_cell.length_a   1.000
_cell.length_b   1.000
_cell.length_c   1.000
_cell.angle_alpha   90.00
_cell.angle_beta   90.00
_cell.angle_gamma   90.00
#
_symmetry.space_group_name_H-M   'P 1'
#
loop_
_entity.id
_entity.type
_entity.pdbx_description
1 polymer ?
#
loop_
_entity_poly.entity_id
_entity_poly.type
_entity_poly.pdbx_seq_one_letter_code
_entity_poly.pdbx_strand_id
1 'polypeptide(L)'
;MKKSIVALSVAFASFSTYAANYSVDARIDAMGGAGTAAADYLAAGFHNPALVALEPTSAFGILFPTIGIQFRDPDELVDGLEDFGDVYDNFQNNPTNSDNQTNTANALRNLDGRVAYISGGIGGAVAIPTNTVSGNFFVKGYTEAIVLPEISDSDISAIENGTSTSLSSNARVLAFGVVDVGLALAGNVELAGQRIAIGVTPKSQQLYTYHYEVSVDDFDVDDWDADEHRTEDSAFNMDIGVAWQNGPFRVALAGKNLISNDIKTAFRTREYTYHVDPLYTLGTAYVTELATFALDIDLNDQTRFSGSGPEIKDNTQLVRVGAEFNAWGWAQLRGGYINDLEDTLDGTLTLGLGLSPANTVHFDISASIIDTNSYGASAQLAFMF
;
A
#
# COMPACT_ATOMS: atom_id res chain seq x y z
N MET A 1 -9.43 17.30 21.69
CA MET A 1 -8.39 16.89 20.73
C MET A 1 -7.61 15.63 21.13
N LYS A 2 -7.10 15.45 22.37
CA LYS A 2 -6.34 14.23 22.77
C LYS A 2 -7.04 12.87 22.57
N LYS A 3 -8.36 12.84 22.36
CA LYS A 3 -9.10 11.61 22.08
C LYS A 3 -9.22 11.29 20.59
N SER A 4 -9.10 12.28 19.71
CA SER A 4 -9.28 12.11 18.27
C SER A 4 -8.03 11.56 17.59
N ILE A 5 -6.83 11.95 18.04
CA ILE A 5 -5.56 11.47 17.49
C ILE A 5 -5.30 10.00 17.88
N VAL A 6 -5.71 9.59 19.10
CA VAL A 6 -5.69 8.18 19.51
C VAL A 6 -6.74 7.36 18.74
N ALA A 7 -7.86 7.99 18.32
CA ALA A 7 -8.88 7.33 17.49
C ALA A 7 -8.38 7.12 16.04
N LEU A 8 -7.53 8.00 15.49
CA LEU A 8 -6.86 7.77 14.21
C LEU A 8 -6.06 6.46 14.20
N SER A 9 -5.41 6.14 15.32
CA SER A 9 -4.66 4.89 15.48
C SER A 9 -5.55 3.65 15.63
N VAL A 10 -6.83 3.78 15.97
CA VAL A 10 -7.75 2.67 16.28
C VAL A 10 -8.81 2.45 15.20
N ALA A 11 -9.31 3.51 14.56
CA ALA A 11 -10.32 3.40 13.48
C ALA A 11 -9.73 2.87 12.16
N PHE A 12 -8.41 3.03 11.96
CA PHE A 12 -7.66 2.51 10.81
C PHE A 12 -6.90 1.21 11.10
N ALA A 13 -7.39 0.37 12.00
CA ALA A 13 -6.82 -0.96 12.17
C ALA A 13 -6.99 -1.78 10.89
N SER A 14 -6.25 -1.42 9.85
CA SER A 14 -5.92 -2.24 8.67
C SER A 14 -5.47 -1.39 7.48
N PHE A 15 -4.16 -1.59 6.99
CA PHE A 15 -3.94 -1.42 5.54
C PHE A 15 -2.60 -0.76 5.12
N SER A 16 -1.75 -1.43 4.34
CA SER A 16 -0.37 -1.04 3.94
C SER A 16 -0.23 -0.29 2.59
N THR A 17 0.79 0.59 2.45
CA THR A 17 0.99 1.49 1.30
C THR A 17 1.69 0.86 0.12
N TYR A 18 0.98 0.77 -0.97
CA TYR A 18 1.50 0.73 -2.34
C TYR A 18 0.32 0.95 -3.29
N ALA A 19 0.53 1.59 -4.47
CA ALA A 19 -0.49 1.90 -5.49
C ALA A 19 -1.53 0.79 -5.71
N ALA A 20 -2.56 1.02 -6.51
CA ALA A 20 -3.63 0.06 -6.87
C ALA A 20 -3.15 -1.35 -7.28
N ASN A 21 -1.84 -1.49 -7.50
CA ASN A 21 -1.16 -2.75 -7.83
C ASN A 21 -0.75 -3.59 -6.60
N TYR A 22 -0.85 -3.02 -5.39
CA TYR A 22 -0.45 -3.73 -4.16
C TYR A 22 -1.49 -4.77 -3.74
N SER A 23 -1.01 -5.76 -3.04
CA SER A 23 -1.84 -6.78 -2.39
C SER A 23 -1.13 -7.24 -1.13
N VAL A 24 -1.85 -7.28 -0.03
CA VAL A 24 -1.30 -7.79 1.23
C VAL A 24 -1.05 -9.27 1.12
N ASP A 25 0.19 -9.66 1.37
CA ASP A 25 0.64 -11.04 1.52
C ASP A 25 1.75 -11.04 2.57
N ALA A 26 1.42 -11.39 3.82
CA ALA A 26 2.34 -11.26 4.94
C ALA A 26 3.65 -12.06 4.75
N ARG A 27 3.63 -13.17 3.98
CA ARG A 27 4.84 -13.89 3.60
C ARG A 27 5.73 -13.06 2.69
N ILE A 28 5.16 -12.48 1.64
CA ILE A 28 5.90 -11.69 0.65
C ILE A 28 6.22 -10.29 1.20
N ASP A 29 5.33 -9.68 2.00
CA ASP A 29 5.61 -8.42 2.70
C ASP A 29 6.86 -8.54 3.58
N ALA A 30 7.02 -9.67 4.30
CA ALA A 30 8.21 -9.98 5.08
C ALA A 30 9.48 -10.12 4.23
N MET A 31 9.34 -10.39 2.94
CA MET A 31 10.42 -10.48 1.95
C MET A 31 10.55 -9.22 1.10
N GLY A 32 10.18 -8.05 1.64
CA GLY A 32 10.26 -6.78 0.93
C GLY A 32 9.30 -6.66 -0.25
N GLY A 33 8.24 -7.44 -0.32
CA GLY A 33 7.30 -7.41 -1.44
C GLY A 33 7.79 -8.11 -2.72
N ALA A 34 8.92 -8.86 -2.69
CA ALA A 34 9.51 -9.52 -3.86
C ALA A 34 8.75 -10.83 -4.21
N GLY A 35 7.53 -10.71 -4.75
CA GLY A 35 6.60 -11.82 -5.00
C GLY A 35 6.47 -12.27 -6.44
N THR A 36 6.96 -11.52 -7.43
CA THR A 36 6.71 -11.76 -8.86
C THR A 36 7.22 -13.15 -9.34
N ALA A 37 8.32 -13.65 -8.74
CA ALA A 37 8.84 -14.99 -8.99
C ALA A 37 8.82 -15.91 -7.76
N ALA A 38 8.57 -15.37 -6.54
CA ALA A 38 8.72 -16.10 -5.28
C ALA A 38 7.39 -16.42 -4.58
N ALA A 39 6.28 -15.79 -4.94
CA ALA A 39 4.98 -16.09 -4.37
C ALA A 39 4.60 -17.56 -4.63
N ASP A 40 3.87 -18.16 -3.70
CA ASP A 40 3.32 -19.49 -3.87
C ASP A 40 2.01 -19.48 -4.69
N TYR A 41 1.48 -20.66 -4.96
CA TYR A 41 0.27 -20.81 -5.79
C TYR A 41 -1.00 -20.21 -5.14
N LEU A 42 -1.03 -20.04 -3.80
CA LEU A 42 -2.16 -19.42 -3.10
C LEU A 42 -2.20 -17.91 -3.30
N ALA A 43 -1.04 -17.26 -3.22
CA ALA A 43 -0.90 -15.82 -3.40
C ALA A 43 -0.63 -15.40 -4.86
N ALA A 44 -0.51 -16.36 -5.78
CA ALA A 44 -0.16 -16.12 -7.18
C ALA A 44 -1.10 -15.11 -7.86
N GLY A 45 -2.42 -15.16 -7.57
CA GLY A 45 -3.40 -14.20 -8.10
C GLY A 45 -3.13 -12.75 -7.66
N PHE A 46 -2.40 -12.55 -6.56
CA PHE A 46 -2.02 -11.23 -6.07
C PHE A 46 -0.75 -10.69 -6.74
N HIS A 47 0.18 -11.56 -7.14
CA HIS A 47 1.51 -11.18 -7.62
C HIS A 47 1.72 -11.44 -9.11
N ASN A 48 1.60 -12.70 -9.53
CA ASN A 48 1.82 -13.12 -10.91
C ASN A 48 0.98 -14.37 -11.23
N PRO A 49 -0.03 -14.26 -12.09
CA PRO A 49 -0.94 -15.38 -12.37
C PRO A 49 -0.24 -16.65 -12.90
N ALA A 50 0.92 -16.53 -13.53
CA ALA A 50 1.64 -17.70 -14.05
C ALA A 50 2.10 -18.65 -12.93
N LEU A 51 2.33 -18.14 -11.71
CA LEU A 51 2.82 -18.95 -10.59
C LEU A 51 1.84 -20.03 -10.13
N VAL A 52 0.53 -19.86 -10.40
CA VAL A 52 -0.48 -20.90 -10.10
C VAL A 52 -0.16 -22.23 -10.79
N ALA A 53 0.50 -22.19 -11.96
CA ALA A 53 0.84 -23.38 -12.74
C ALA A 53 2.25 -23.95 -12.46
N LEU A 54 3.06 -23.30 -11.63
CA LEU A 54 4.42 -23.80 -11.30
C LEU A 54 4.38 -25.01 -10.36
N GLU A 55 3.34 -25.12 -9.53
CA GLU A 55 3.17 -26.18 -8.54
C GLU A 55 1.94 -27.05 -8.83
N PRO A 56 1.86 -27.74 -10.00
CA PRO A 56 0.64 -28.43 -10.44
C PRO A 56 0.31 -29.66 -9.59
N THR A 57 1.23 -30.13 -8.76
CA THR A 57 1.04 -31.27 -7.85
C THR A 57 0.60 -30.84 -6.45
N SER A 58 0.54 -29.54 -6.18
CA SER A 58 -0.01 -29.00 -4.92
C SER A 58 -1.51 -29.32 -4.82
N ALA A 59 -1.98 -29.42 -3.60
CA ALA A 59 -3.38 -29.67 -3.37
C ALA A 59 -4.18 -28.36 -3.34
N PHE A 60 -5.49 -28.46 -3.23
CA PHE A 60 -6.36 -27.33 -2.97
C PHE A 60 -5.92 -26.54 -1.74
N GLY A 61 -6.00 -25.21 -1.81
CA GLY A 61 -5.62 -24.37 -0.68
C GLY A 61 -6.48 -23.11 -0.57
N ILE A 62 -6.53 -22.57 0.64
CA ILE A 62 -7.27 -21.37 1.00
C ILE A 62 -6.32 -20.44 1.73
N LEU A 63 -6.23 -19.19 1.29
CA LEU A 63 -5.58 -18.08 1.98
C LEU A 63 -6.69 -17.16 2.49
N PHE A 64 -6.88 -17.06 3.81
CA PHE A 64 -7.86 -16.15 4.41
C PHE A 64 -7.82 -16.13 5.94
N PRO A 65 -7.83 -14.94 6.56
CA PRO A 65 -7.59 -13.65 5.90
C PRO A 65 -6.10 -13.41 5.65
N THR A 66 -5.78 -12.54 4.71
CA THR A 66 -4.55 -11.76 4.75
C THR A 66 -4.91 -10.30 5.02
N ILE A 67 -4.19 -9.63 5.91
CA ILE A 67 -4.47 -8.27 6.37
C ILE A 67 -3.18 -7.54 6.71
N GLY A 68 -3.09 -6.26 6.38
CA GLY A 68 -1.91 -5.46 6.67
C GLY A 68 -2.16 -3.96 6.68
N ILE A 69 -1.28 -3.24 7.36
CA ILE A 69 -1.30 -1.78 7.57
C ILE A 69 0.11 -1.21 7.46
N GLN A 70 0.21 0.02 6.95
CA GLN A 70 1.41 0.85 7.03
C GLN A 70 1.05 2.30 7.31
N PHE A 71 1.82 2.92 8.17
CA PHE A 71 1.78 4.33 8.49
C PHE A 71 3.15 4.93 8.16
N ARG A 72 3.17 6.07 7.49
CA ARG A 72 4.37 6.84 7.16
C ARG A 72 4.14 8.30 7.52
N ASP A 73 4.96 8.81 8.41
CA ASP A 73 4.96 10.19 8.86
C ASP A 73 6.41 10.70 8.99
N PRO A 74 7.15 10.75 7.86
CA PRO A 74 8.57 11.08 7.88
C PRO A 74 8.85 12.48 8.43
N ASP A 75 7.90 13.38 8.25
CA ASP A 75 8.01 14.78 8.62
C ASP A 75 7.36 15.12 9.97
N GLU A 76 6.89 14.10 10.73
CA GLU A 76 6.21 14.29 12.02
C GLU A 76 4.98 15.20 11.92
N LEU A 77 4.17 15.00 10.86
CA LEU A 77 2.96 15.80 10.62
C LEU A 77 1.96 15.65 11.75
N VAL A 78 1.76 14.41 12.25
CA VAL A 78 0.77 14.13 13.32
C VAL A 78 1.11 14.87 14.59
N ASP A 79 2.37 14.79 15.04
CA ASP A 79 2.85 15.53 16.21
C ASP A 79 2.77 17.05 15.97
N GLY A 80 3.11 17.51 14.75
CA GLY A 80 3.03 18.91 14.37
C GLY A 80 1.59 19.46 14.41
N LEU A 81 0.59 18.65 14.01
CA LEU A 81 -0.82 19.05 14.11
C LEU A 81 -1.32 19.12 15.57
N GLU A 82 -0.86 18.19 16.44
CA GLU A 82 -1.17 18.25 17.88
C GLU A 82 -0.54 19.48 18.52
N ASP A 83 0.75 19.75 18.26
CA ASP A 83 1.46 20.93 18.75
C ASP A 83 0.79 22.24 18.29
N PHE A 84 0.39 22.29 17.01
CA PHE A 84 -0.33 23.45 16.47
C PHE A 84 -1.66 23.67 17.20
N GLY A 85 -2.46 22.64 17.42
CA GLY A 85 -3.73 22.73 18.12
C GLY A 85 -3.56 23.30 19.54
N ASP A 86 -2.58 22.80 20.29
CA ASP A 86 -2.31 23.24 21.66
C ASP A 86 -1.89 24.75 21.73
N VAL A 87 -1.04 25.22 20.80
CA VAL A 87 -0.62 26.63 20.78
C VAL A 87 -1.68 27.55 20.19
N TYR A 88 -2.50 27.04 19.26
CA TYR A 88 -3.60 27.81 18.65
C TYR A 88 -4.73 28.07 19.64
N ASP A 89 -5.10 27.12 20.49
CA ASP A 89 -6.04 27.32 21.59
C ASP A 89 -5.56 28.42 22.56
N ASN A 90 -4.26 28.46 22.87
CA ASN A 90 -3.67 29.51 23.68
C ASN A 90 -3.72 30.89 22.99
N PHE A 91 -3.50 30.93 21.68
CA PHE A 91 -3.59 32.15 20.88
C PHE A 91 -5.04 32.66 20.81
N GLN A 92 -6.02 31.81 20.55
CA GLN A 92 -7.43 32.18 20.51
C GLN A 92 -7.89 32.82 21.83
N ASN A 93 -7.42 32.28 22.98
CA ASN A 93 -7.75 32.79 24.29
C ASN A 93 -7.05 34.12 24.61
N ASN A 94 -5.89 34.42 24.02
CA ASN A 94 -5.18 35.68 24.22
C ASN A 94 -4.39 36.11 22.96
N PRO A 95 -5.04 36.61 21.92
CA PRO A 95 -4.41 36.90 20.61
C PRO A 95 -3.48 38.12 20.62
N THR A 96 -3.46 38.90 21.69
CA THR A 96 -2.57 40.06 21.85
C THR A 96 -1.26 39.73 22.56
N ASN A 97 -1.10 38.50 23.05
CA ASN A 97 0.15 38.03 23.69
C ASN A 97 1.19 37.70 22.63
N SER A 98 2.35 38.35 22.67
CA SER A 98 3.39 38.19 21.66
C SER A 98 4.00 36.79 21.64
N ASP A 99 4.03 36.09 22.78
CA ASP A 99 4.57 34.73 22.84
C ASP A 99 3.59 33.75 22.19
N ASN A 100 2.28 33.93 22.43
CA ASN A 100 1.24 33.13 21.75
C ASN A 100 1.27 33.36 20.23
N GLN A 101 1.38 34.63 19.78
CA GLN A 101 1.52 34.97 18.36
C GLN A 101 2.71 34.24 17.72
N THR A 102 3.89 34.37 18.36
CA THR A 102 5.12 33.78 17.84
C THR A 102 5.05 32.24 17.81
N ASN A 103 4.59 31.63 18.89
CA ASN A 103 4.51 30.17 19.00
C ASN A 103 3.53 29.58 17.95
N THR A 104 2.35 30.19 17.83
CA THR A 104 1.35 29.72 16.86
C THR A 104 1.78 29.94 15.42
N ALA A 105 2.36 31.09 15.08
CA ALA A 105 2.88 31.33 13.73
C ALA A 105 4.00 30.36 13.36
N ASN A 106 4.87 30.03 14.31
CA ASN A 106 5.94 29.05 14.08
C ASN A 106 5.38 27.63 13.93
N ALA A 107 4.44 27.22 14.76
CA ALA A 107 3.80 25.91 14.65
C ALA A 107 3.08 25.77 13.30
N LEU A 108 2.35 26.80 12.85
CA LEU A 108 1.70 26.80 11.55
C LEU A 108 2.71 26.69 10.38
N ARG A 109 3.83 27.45 10.43
CA ARG A 109 4.90 27.33 9.43
C ARG A 109 5.51 25.92 9.38
N ASN A 110 5.65 25.29 10.56
CA ASN A 110 6.24 23.96 10.65
C ASN A 110 5.33 22.87 10.03
N LEU A 111 4.07 23.14 9.77
CA LEU A 111 3.18 22.21 9.06
C LEU A 111 3.36 22.28 7.53
N ASP A 112 3.89 23.39 7.02
CA ASP A 112 4.00 23.60 5.57
C ASP A 112 4.93 22.57 4.92
N GLY A 113 4.43 21.90 3.88
CA GLY A 113 5.16 20.89 3.12
C GLY A 113 5.31 19.53 3.79
N ARG A 114 4.82 19.35 5.03
CA ARG A 114 4.79 18.02 5.67
C ARG A 114 3.73 17.13 5.03
N VAL A 115 3.99 15.81 5.03
CA VAL A 115 3.09 14.82 4.45
C VAL A 115 3.03 13.59 5.35
N ALA A 116 1.83 13.07 5.54
CA ALA A 116 1.64 11.74 6.13
C ALA A 116 0.87 10.83 5.17
N TYR A 117 1.24 9.55 5.17
CA TYR A 117 0.60 8.53 4.35
C TYR A 117 0.05 7.44 5.26
N ILE A 118 -1.15 6.99 4.95
CA ILE A 118 -1.72 5.80 5.56
C ILE A 118 -2.34 4.93 4.49
N SER A 119 -2.24 3.63 4.66
CA SER A 119 -2.81 2.77 3.66
C SER A 119 -2.90 1.33 4.09
N GLY A 120 -3.63 0.51 3.23
CA GLY A 120 -3.79 -0.80 3.50
C GLY A 120 -4.66 -1.75 2.76
N GLY A 121 -4.71 -3.07 3.17
CA GLY A 121 -5.47 -4.09 2.47
C GLY A 121 -5.86 -5.31 3.28
N ILE A 122 -6.87 -5.95 2.75
CA ILE A 122 -7.37 -7.24 3.19
C ILE A 122 -7.60 -8.11 1.96
N GLY A 123 -7.42 -9.41 2.10
CA GLY A 123 -7.68 -10.30 0.98
C GLY A 123 -7.87 -11.75 1.38
N GLY A 124 -8.21 -12.53 0.37
CA GLY A 124 -8.30 -13.96 0.46
C GLY A 124 -8.31 -14.60 -0.92
N ALA A 125 -7.83 -15.82 -0.99
CA ALA A 125 -7.76 -16.58 -2.23
C ALA A 125 -8.07 -18.06 -2.00
N VAL A 126 -8.56 -18.69 -3.07
CA VAL A 126 -8.75 -20.13 -3.16
C VAL A 126 -8.05 -20.60 -4.42
N ALA A 127 -7.09 -21.50 -4.26
CA ALA A 127 -6.32 -22.03 -5.38
C ALA A 127 -6.54 -23.51 -5.61
N ILE A 128 -6.69 -23.86 -6.88
CA ILE A 128 -6.87 -25.24 -7.37
C ILE A 128 -5.82 -25.50 -8.45
N PRO A 129 -4.60 -25.94 -8.05
CA PRO A 129 -3.57 -26.32 -8.99
C PRO A 129 -3.96 -27.61 -9.73
N THR A 130 -3.68 -27.66 -11.02
CA THR A 130 -3.90 -28.85 -11.86
C THR A 130 -2.79 -29.01 -12.88
N ASN A 131 -2.72 -30.20 -13.51
CA ASN A 131 -1.72 -30.48 -14.55
C ASN A 131 -2.01 -29.81 -15.90
N THR A 132 -3.23 -29.28 -16.10
CA THR A 132 -3.65 -28.66 -17.38
C THR A 132 -3.81 -27.16 -17.24
N VAL A 133 -4.85 -26.71 -16.53
CA VAL A 133 -5.13 -25.31 -16.27
C VAL A 133 -5.40 -25.16 -14.79
N SER A 134 -4.49 -24.54 -14.09
CA SER A 134 -4.62 -24.19 -12.68
C SER A 134 -5.44 -22.91 -12.50
N GLY A 135 -6.20 -22.82 -11.42
CA GLY A 135 -7.03 -21.66 -11.11
C GLY A 135 -6.75 -21.11 -9.72
N ASN A 136 -6.85 -19.80 -9.57
CA ASN A 136 -6.82 -19.10 -8.28
C ASN A 136 -7.88 -17.99 -8.32
N PHE A 137 -8.94 -18.18 -7.55
CA PHE A 137 -9.95 -17.14 -7.35
C PHE A 137 -9.58 -16.32 -6.12
N PHE A 138 -9.67 -15.00 -6.24
CA PHE A 138 -9.37 -14.12 -5.12
C PHE A 138 -10.31 -12.92 -5.02
N VAL A 139 -10.40 -12.41 -3.80
CA VAL A 139 -10.97 -11.09 -3.49
C VAL A 139 -9.93 -10.34 -2.67
N LYS A 140 -9.65 -9.11 -3.05
CA LYS A 140 -8.76 -8.23 -2.27
C LYS A 140 -9.31 -6.81 -2.26
N GLY A 141 -9.16 -6.15 -1.12
CA GLY A 141 -9.38 -4.72 -0.97
C GLY A 141 -8.07 -4.03 -0.62
N TYR A 142 -7.90 -2.83 -1.13
CA TYR A 142 -6.77 -1.95 -0.85
C TYR A 142 -7.26 -0.51 -0.74
N THR A 143 -6.68 0.28 0.16
CA THR A 143 -6.90 1.72 0.27
C THR A 143 -5.61 2.43 0.66
N GLU A 144 -5.48 3.68 0.23
CA GLU A 144 -4.40 4.59 0.63
C GLU A 144 -4.96 5.99 0.81
N ALA A 145 -4.36 6.76 1.72
CA ALA A 145 -4.67 8.15 1.94
C ALA A 145 -3.39 8.96 2.14
N ILE A 146 -3.41 10.18 1.65
CA ILE A 146 -2.35 11.19 1.81
C ILE A 146 -2.96 12.36 2.56
N VAL A 147 -2.33 12.79 3.64
CA VAL A 147 -2.69 14.00 4.39
C VAL A 147 -1.71 15.10 4.07
N LEU A 148 -2.22 16.23 3.59
CA LEU A 148 -1.44 17.35 3.07
C LEU A 148 -1.98 18.66 3.68
N PRO A 149 -1.28 19.32 4.62
CA PRO A 149 -1.61 20.69 4.99
C PRO A 149 -1.19 21.66 3.88
N GLU A 150 -2.00 22.67 3.66
CA GLU A 150 -1.73 23.80 2.76
C GLU A 150 -1.79 25.08 3.56
N ILE A 151 -0.62 25.64 3.87
CA ILE A 151 -0.49 26.76 4.79
C ILE A 151 -0.46 28.08 4.02
N SER A 152 -1.26 29.04 4.49
CA SER A 152 -1.34 30.38 3.92
C SER A 152 -0.44 31.38 4.63
N ASP A 153 0.46 32.05 3.88
CA ASP A 153 1.30 33.13 4.40
C ASP A 153 0.47 34.28 5.03
N SER A 154 -0.77 34.47 4.55
CA SER A 154 -1.67 35.47 5.10
C SER A 154 -2.10 35.14 6.54
N ASP A 155 -2.28 33.86 6.86
CA ASP A 155 -2.64 33.43 8.22
C ASP A 155 -1.48 33.60 9.17
N ILE A 156 -0.29 33.21 8.73
CA ILE A 156 0.96 33.44 9.48
C ILE A 156 1.09 34.92 9.83
N SER A 157 0.92 35.80 8.84
CA SER A 157 1.00 37.24 9.03
C SER A 157 -0.11 37.78 9.95
N ALA A 158 -1.31 37.24 9.86
CA ALA A 158 -2.45 37.64 10.70
C ALA A 158 -2.25 37.23 12.17
N ILE A 159 -1.72 36.02 12.40
CA ILE A 159 -1.37 35.53 13.74
C ILE A 159 -0.26 36.40 14.36
N GLU A 160 0.83 36.69 13.63
CA GLU A 160 1.94 37.51 14.09
C GLU A 160 1.53 38.90 14.50
N ASN A 161 0.51 39.46 13.84
CA ASN A 161 -0.03 40.78 14.13
C ASN A 161 -1.21 40.76 15.09
N GLY A 162 -1.71 39.61 15.50
CA GLY A 162 -2.92 39.48 16.35
C GLY A 162 -4.17 40.06 15.71
N THR A 163 -4.28 40.04 14.37
CA THR A 163 -5.37 40.68 13.62
C THR A 163 -6.51 39.75 13.27
N SER A 164 -6.30 38.42 13.30
CA SER A 164 -7.33 37.43 13.04
C SER A 164 -7.09 36.15 13.82
N THR A 165 -8.17 35.51 14.25
CA THR A 165 -8.20 34.17 14.83
C THR A 165 -8.89 33.16 13.90
N SER A 166 -9.26 33.55 12.69
CA SER A 166 -9.81 32.66 11.66
C SER A 166 -8.74 32.34 10.63
N LEU A 167 -8.60 31.09 10.28
CA LEU A 167 -7.59 30.60 9.34
C LEU A 167 -8.19 30.32 7.96
N SER A 168 -7.39 30.51 6.94
CA SER A 168 -7.61 30.09 5.55
C SER A 168 -6.70 28.93 5.13
N SER A 169 -5.75 28.57 6.00
CA SER A 169 -4.91 27.37 5.87
C SER A 169 -5.76 26.11 5.99
N ASN A 170 -5.57 25.16 5.08
CA ASN A 170 -6.39 23.97 4.99
C ASN A 170 -5.57 22.70 5.24
N ALA A 171 -6.21 21.69 5.81
CA ALA A 171 -5.76 20.31 5.77
C ALA A 171 -6.57 19.56 4.70
N ARG A 172 -5.87 18.79 3.88
CA ARG A 172 -6.48 18.01 2.80
C ARG A 172 -6.16 16.54 2.98
N VAL A 173 -7.18 15.68 2.83
CA VAL A 173 -7.03 14.23 2.69
C VAL A 173 -7.44 13.84 1.29
N LEU A 174 -6.53 13.22 0.56
CA LEU A 174 -6.81 12.54 -0.69
C LEU A 174 -6.67 11.05 -0.45
N ALA A 175 -7.72 10.28 -0.71
CA ALA A 175 -7.66 8.84 -0.53
C ALA A 175 -8.18 8.10 -1.77
N PHE A 176 -7.66 6.89 -1.97
CA PHE A 176 -8.08 5.94 -2.98
C PHE A 176 -8.36 4.60 -2.33
N GLY A 177 -9.38 3.90 -2.83
CA GLY A 177 -9.70 2.53 -2.47
C GLY A 177 -10.04 1.70 -3.70
N VAL A 178 -9.67 0.42 -3.68
CA VAL A 178 -10.05 -0.54 -4.72
C VAL A 178 -10.45 -1.87 -4.09
N VAL A 179 -11.49 -2.48 -4.63
CA VAL A 179 -11.86 -3.87 -4.36
C VAL A 179 -11.77 -4.64 -5.67
N ASP A 180 -10.86 -5.61 -5.73
CA ASP A 180 -10.66 -6.51 -6.87
C ASP A 180 -11.32 -7.86 -6.60
N VAL A 181 -12.07 -8.36 -7.58
CA VAL A 181 -12.53 -9.75 -7.64
C VAL A 181 -11.97 -10.36 -8.91
N GLY A 182 -11.04 -11.28 -8.78
CA GLY A 182 -10.26 -11.84 -9.89
C GLY A 182 -10.20 -13.35 -9.94
N LEU A 183 -9.99 -13.87 -11.14
CA LEU A 183 -9.76 -15.29 -11.40
C LEU A 183 -8.47 -15.46 -12.21
N ALA A 184 -7.39 -15.84 -11.54
CA ALA A 184 -6.15 -16.20 -12.22
C ALA A 184 -6.28 -17.62 -12.81
N LEU A 185 -5.98 -17.73 -14.10
CA LEU A 185 -5.94 -18.99 -14.84
C LEU A 185 -4.55 -19.13 -15.46
N ALA A 186 -3.89 -20.27 -15.23
CA ALA A 186 -2.55 -20.51 -15.74
C ALA A 186 -2.35 -21.94 -16.22
N GLY A 187 -1.47 -22.08 -17.20
CA GLY A 187 -1.06 -23.37 -17.75
C GLY A 187 0.39 -23.36 -18.19
N ASN A 188 0.94 -24.55 -18.42
CA ASN A 188 2.30 -24.71 -18.88
C ASN A 188 2.34 -24.99 -20.39
N VAL A 189 3.28 -24.36 -21.07
CA VAL A 189 3.59 -24.60 -22.48
C VAL A 189 5.05 -25.04 -22.61
N GLU A 190 5.34 -25.91 -23.55
CA GLU A 190 6.71 -26.27 -23.90
C GLU A 190 7.20 -25.41 -25.07
N LEU A 191 8.27 -24.65 -24.85
CA LEU A 191 8.92 -23.84 -25.88
C LEU A 191 10.41 -24.13 -25.89
N ALA A 192 10.93 -24.58 -27.03
CA ALA A 192 12.34 -24.95 -27.19
C ALA A 192 12.85 -25.95 -26.14
N GLY A 193 12.02 -26.92 -25.73
CA GLY A 193 12.34 -27.91 -24.70
C GLY A 193 12.34 -27.36 -23.27
N GLN A 194 11.88 -26.15 -23.06
CA GLN A 194 11.72 -25.53 -21.75
C GLN A 194 10.23 -25.40 -21.39
N ARG A 195 9.89 -25.67 -20.14
CA ARG A 195 8.54 -25.48 -19.61
C ARG A 195 8.38 -24.04 -19.14
N ILE A 196 7.39 -23.34 -19.71
CA ILE A 196 7.06 -21.96 -19.39
C ILE A 196 5.62 -21.92 -18.89
N ALA A 197 5.40 -21.34 -17.73
CA ALA A 197 4.06 -21.06 -17.22
C ALA A 197 3.57 -19.73 -17.78
N ILE A 198 2.32 -19.70 -18.23
CA ILE A 198 1.66 -18.48 -18.71
C ILE A 198 0.33 -18.36 -17.96
N GLY A 199 0.01 -17.18 -17.47
CA GLY A 199 -1.21 -16.91 -16.72
C GLY A 199 -1.89 -15.62 -17.14
N VAL A 200 -3.20 -15.56 -16.90
CA VAL A 200 -4.04 -14.39 -17.12
C VAL A 200 -5.03 -14.28 -15.99
N THR A 201 -5.32 -13.04 -15.55
CA THR A 201 -6.32 -12.75 -14.52
C THR A 201 -7.30 -11.70 -15.03
N PRO A 202 -8.45 -12.09 -15.60
CA PRO A 202 -9.57 -11.17 -15.69
C PRO A 202 -10.07 -10.81 -14.29
N LYS A 203 -10.36 -9.51 -14.05
CA LYS A 203 -10.85 -9.02 -12.76
C LYS A 203 -11.83 -7.86 -12.91
N SER A 204 -12.79 -7.81 -11.99
CA SER A 204 -13.66 -6.66 -11.77
C SER A 204 -13.07 -5.82 -10.64
N GLN A 205 -13.03 -4.52 -10.84
CA GLN A 205 -12.54 -3.53 -9.88
C GLN A 205 -13.69 -2.60 -9.50
N GLN A 206 -13.89 -2.41 -8.21
CA GLN A 206 -14.70 -1.29 -7.68
C GLN A 206 -13.72 -0.26 -7.14
N LEU A 207 -13.76 0.94 -7.70
CA LEU A 207 -12.82 2.02 -7.42
C LEU A 207 -13.52 3.09 -6.58
N TYR A 208 -12.79 3.67 -5.62
CA TYR A 208 -13.25 4.74 -4.75
C TYR A 208 -12.18 5.82 -4.66
N THR A 209 -12.58 7.09 -4.67
CA THR A 209 -11.72 8.21 -4.27
C THR A 209 -12.43 9.05 -3.25
N TYR A 210 -11.65 9.69 -2.37
CA TYR A 210 -12.13 10.61 -1.37
C TYR A 210 -11.33 11.91 -1.45
N HIS A 211 -12.01 13.04 -1.28
CA HIS A 211 -11.40 14.35 -1.20
C HIS A 211 -12.05 15.15 -0.06
N TYR A 212 -11.38 15.17 1.06
CA TYR A 212 -11.76 15.96 2.23
C TYR A 212 -10.81 17.15 2.35
N GLU A 213 -11.37 18.37 2.47
CA GLU A 213 -10.63 19.61 2.60
C GLU A 213 -11.36 20.53 3.59
N VAL A 214 -10.65 20.92 4.64
CA VAL A 214 -11.20 21.73 5.74
C VAL A 214 -10.12 22.63 6.31
N SER A 215 -10.48 23.70 7.03
CA SER A 215 -9.51 24.53 7.75
C SER A 215 -8.70 23.70 8.75
N VAL A 216 -7.40 24.02 8.91
CA VAL A 216 -6.48 23.29 9.79
C VAL A 216 -6.97 23.23 11.24
N ASP A 217 -7.68 24.25 11.71
CA ASP A 217 -8.25 24.33 13.06
C ASP A 217 -9.55 23.53 13.25
N ASP A 218 -10.25 23.21 12.15
CA ASP A 218 -11.49 22.41 12.14
C ASP A 218 -11.27 20.97 11.65
N PHE A 219 -10.02 20.55 11.43
CA PHE A 219 -9.71 19.23 10.91
C PHE A 219 -10.15 18.14 11.89
N ASP A 220 -11.09 17.31 11.44
CA ASP A 220 -11.53 16.10 12.16
C ASP A 220 -11.30 14.87 11.27
N VAL A 221 -10.55 13.94 11.82
CA VAL A 221 -10.17 12.71 11.15
C VAL A 221 -11.34 11.74 10.99
N ASP A 222 -12.42 11.89 11.73
CA ASP A 222 -13.58 11.01 11.64
C ASP A 222 -14.55 11.42 10.50
N ASP A 223 -14.34 12.58 9.85
CA ASP A 223 -15.24 13.12 8.83
C ASP A 223 -14.77 12.88 7.38
N TRP A 224 -13.53 12.44 7.15
CA TRP A 224 -12.95 12.37 5.81
C TRP A 224 -13.60 11.34 4.88
N ASP A 225 -14.18 10.27 5.41
CA ASP A 225 -14.76 9.15 4.67
C ASP A 225 -16.28 9.28 4.45
N ALA A 226 -16.87 10.44 4.79
CA ALA A 226 -18.28 10.71 4.56
C ALA A 226 -18.65 10.57 3.07
N ASP A 227 -19.88 10.12 2.80
CA ASP A 227 -20.38 9.87 1.44
C ASP A 227 -20.27 11.09 0.51
N GLU A 228 -20.33 12.30 1.05
CA GLU A 228 -20.21 13.54 0.28
C GLU A 228 -18.80 13.83 -0.25
N HIS A 229 -17.79 13.18 0.31
CA HIS A 229 -16.38 13.29 -0.11
C HIS A 229 -15.97 12.20 -1.09
N ARG A 230 -16.86 11.22 -1.33
CA ARG A 230 -16.59 10.00 -2.10
C ARG A 230 -17.04 10.10 -3.55
N THR A 231 -16.22 9.56 -4.44
CA THR A 231 -16.59 9.18 -5.79
C THR A 231 -16.35 7.68 -5.95
N GLU A 232 -17.22 7.01 -6.70
CA GLU A 232 -17.10 5.58 -6.98
C GLU A 232 -17.25 5.29 -8.48
N ASP A 233 -16.53 4.28 -8.96
CA ASP A 233 -16.62 3.78 -10.32
C ASP A 233 -16.34 2.28 -10.35
N SER A 234 -16.76 1.61 -11.41
CA SER A 234 -16.54 0.18 -11.62
C SER A 234 -15.81 -0.05 -12.94
N ALA A 235 -14.73 -0.79 -12.90
CA ALA A 235 -13.91 -1.08 -14.06
C ALA A 235 -13.69 -2.59 -14.25
N PHE A 236 -13.50 -2.99 -15.50
CA PHE A 236 -12.90 -4.28 -15.83
C PHE A 236 -11.41 -4.10 -16.05
N ASN A 237 -10.61 -5.02 -15.54
CA ASN A 237 -9.17 -5.01 -15.75
C ASN A 237 -8.63 -6.43 -15.97
N MET A 238 -7.35 -6.52 -16.30
CA MET A 238 -6.69 -7.79 -16.56
C MET A 238 -5.23 -7.74 -16.14
N ASP A 239 -4.74 -8.84 -15.54
CA ASP A 239 -3.31 -9.04 -15.31
C ASP A 239 -2.82 -10.20 -16.17
N ILE A 240 -1.53 -10.16 -16.54
CA ILE A 240 -0.85 -11.26 -17.25
C ILE A 240 0.43 -11.64 -16.52
N GLY A 241 0.87 -12.87 -16.74
CA GLY A 241 2.12 -13.34 -16.19
C GLY A 241 2.78 -14.40 -17.05
N VAL A 242 4.11 -14.40 -16.99
CA VAL A 242 4.94 -15.45 -17.54
C VAL A 242 5.98 -15.83 -16.50
N ALA A 243 6.25 -17.13 -16.34
CA ALA A 243 7.30 -17.62 -15.45
C ALA A 243 8.02 -18.82 -16.05
N TRP A 244 9.33 -18.80 -15.95
CA TRP A 244 10.21 -19.91 -16.32
C TRP A 244 10.93 -20.41 -15.07
N GLN A 245 11.00 -21.73 -14.92
CA GLN A 245 11.72 -22.38 -13.84
C GLN A 245 12.67 -23.44 -14.37
N ASN A 246 13.90 -23.40 -13.91
CA ASN A 246 14.91 -24.44 -14.17
C ASN A 246 15.66 -24.78 -12.88
N GLY A 247 15.38 -25.98 -12.33
CA GLY A 247 15.86 -26.36 -11.01
C GLY A 247 15.37 -25.33 -9.96
N PRO A 248 16.30 -24.79 -9.15
CA PRO A 248 15.92 -23.79 -8.13
C PRO A 248 15.73 -22.37 -8.67
N PHE A 249 16.10 -22.09 -9.90
CA PHE A 249 16.04 -20.75 -10.48
C PHE A 249 14.68 -20.49 -11.12
N ARG A 250 14.09 -19.34 -10.80
CA ARG A 250 12.87 -18.79 -11.42
C ARG A 250 13.16 -17.41 -12.00
N VAL A 251 12.60 -17.14 -13.18
CA VAL A 251 12.52 -15.80 -13.78
C VAL A 251 11.08 -15.58 -14.21
N ALA A 252 10.52 -14.45 -13.88
CA ALA A 252 9.12 -14.16 -14.12
C ALA A 252 8.91 -12.71 -14.54
N LEU A 253 7.89 -12.47 -15.35
CA LEU A 253 7.39 -11.15 -15.72
C LEU A 253 5.90 -11.10 -15.41
N ALA A 254 5.47 -10.05 -14.72
CA ALA A 254 4.07 -9.75 -14.48
C ALA A 254 3.70 -8.39 -15.06
N GLY A 255 2.52 -8.31 -15.66
CA GLY A 255 1.86 -7.04 -16.00
C GLY A 255 0.54 -6.99 -15.27
N LYS A 256 0.36 -6.00 -14.40
CA LYS A 256 -0.86 -5.79 -13.63
C LYS A 256 -1.63 -4.58 -14.18
N ASN A 257 -2.96 -4.59 -14.03
CA ASN A 257 -3.82 -3.50 -14.45
C ASN A 257 -3.58 -3.04 -15.89
N LEU A 258 -3.62 -3.97 -16.85
CA LEU A 258 -3.25 -3.70 -18.25
C LEU A 258 -4.16 -2.69 -18.94
N ILE A 259 -5.33 -2.38 -18.37
CA ILE A 259 -6.27 -1.40 -18.88
C ILE A 259 -6.22 -0.20 -17.92
N SER A 260 -5.68 0.94 -18.39
CA SER A 260 -5.67 2.17 -17.59
C SER A 260 -7.08 2.62 -17.27
N ASN A 261 -7.30 3.00 -16.01
CA ASN A 261 -8.56 3.58 -15.54
C ASN A 261 -8.25 4.80 -14.68
N ASP A 262 -8.96 5.88 -14.95
CA ASP A 262 -8.86 7.13 -14.22
C ASP A 262 -10.14 7.35 -13.41
N ILE A 263 -10.01 7.69 -12.14
CA ILE A 263 -11.15 8.09 -11.32
C ILE A 263 -10.92 9.47 -10.70
N LYS A 264 -11.87 10.38 -10.92
CA LYS A 264 -11.81 11.73 -10.38
C LYS A 264 -12.30 11.77 -8.95
N THR A 265 -11.68 12.62 -8.14
CA THR A 265 -12.20 12.91 -6.80
C THR A 265 -13.48 13.74 -6.86
N ALA A 266 -14.28 13.73 -5.79
CA ALA A 266 -15.37 14.67 -5.62
C ALA A 266 -14.84 16.10 -5.75
N PHE A 267 -15.54 16.93 -6.55
CA PHE A 267 -15.12 18.32 -6.72
C PHE A 267 -15.37 19.12 -5.43
N ARG A 268 -14.33 19.80 -4.98
CA ARG A 268 -14.35 20.76 -3.89
C ARG A 268 -13.82 22.11 -4.43
N THR A 269 -12.71 22.60 -3.88
CA THR A 269 -11.99 23.76 -4.42
C THR A 269 -11.15 23.39 -5.63
N ARG A 270 -10.72 22.14 -5.71
CA ARG A 270 -9.88 21.54 -6.77
C ARG A 270 -10.38 20.16 -7.13
N GLU A 271 -10.03 19.66 -8.30
CA GLU A 271 -10.28 18.30 -8.77
C GLU A 271 -8.94 17.57 -8.91
N TYR A 272 -8.87 16.37 -8.36
CA TYR A 272 -7.76 15.45 -8.55
C TYR A 272 -8.25 14.20 -9.29
N THR A 273 -7.33 13.54 -9.96
CA THR A 273 -7.58 12.27 -10.66
C THR A 273 -6.62 11.24 -10.12
N TYR A 274 -7.14 10.10 -9.70
CA TYR A 274 -6.32 8.94 -9.37
C TYR A 274 -6.17 8.04 -10.60
N HIS A 275 -4.94 7.59 -10.87
CA HIS A 275 -4.59 6.77 -12.03
C HIS A 275 -4.36 5.33 -11.61
N VAL A 276 -5.08 4.40 -12.26
CA VAL A 276 -4.84 2.96 -12.16
C VAL A 276 -4.17 2.52 -13.45
N ASP A 277 -2.85 2.68 -13.53
CA ASP A 277 -2.06 2.42 -14.73
C ASP A 277 -1.40 1.04 -14.72
N PRO A 278 -1.05 0.50 -15.90
CA PRO A 278 -0.29 -0.74 -16.00
C PRO A 278 1.04 -0.68 -15.26
N LEU A 279 1.30 -1.73 -14.46
CA LEU A 279 2.59 -1.94 -13.82
C LEU A 279 3.22 -3.22 -14.36
N TYR A 280 4.45 -3.11 -14.86
CA TYR A 280 5.25 -4.25 -15.32
C TYR A 280 6.39 -4.50 -14.32
N THR A 281 6.47 -5.73 -13.81
CA THR A 281 7.52 -6.11 -12.84
C THR A 281 8.27 -7.32 -13.35
N LEU A 282 9.60 -7.23 -13.39
CA LEU A 282 10.51 -8.34 -13.62
C LEU A 282 10.94 -8.92 -12.28
N GLY A 283 10.73 -10.23 -12.09
CA GLY A 283 11.11 -10.95 -10.89
C GLY A 283 12.09 -12.07 -11.16
N THR A 284 13.00 -12.29 -10.22
CA THR A 284 13.87 -13.48 -10.18
C THR A 284 13.85 -14.09 -8.79
N ALA A 285 13.93 -15.42 -8.72
CA ALA A 285 14.04 -16.10 -7.44
C ALA A 285 14.95 -17.32 -7.51
N TYR A 286 15.60 -17.63 -6.40
CA TYR A 286 16.30 -18.88 -6.15
C TYR A 286 15.57 -19.60 -5.01
N VAL A 287 14.86 -20.67 -5.34
CA VAL A 287 13.93 -21.36 -4.45
C VAL A 287 14.45 -22.76 -4.16
N THR A 288 14.74 -23.05 -2.89
CA THR A 288 15.12 -24.36 -2.38
C THR A 288 14.28 -24.72 -1.16
N GLU A 289 14.36 -25.96 -0.70
CA GLU A 289 13.71 -26.39 0.55
C GLU A 289 14.21 -25.63 1.79
N LEU A 290 15.48 -25.20 1.78
CA LEU A 290 16.12 -24.52 2.90
C LEU A 290 15.94 -23.00 2.87
N ALA A 291 16.01 -22.39 1.67
CA ALA A 291 15.99 -20.95 1.54
C ALA A 291 15.40 -20.50 0.20
N THR A 292 14.77 -19.33 0.21
CA THR A 292 14.35 -18.59 -0.96
C THR A 292 15.03 -17.23 -0.95
N PHE A 293 15.58 -16.81 -2.10
CA PHE A 293 16.03 -15.44 -2.34
C PHE A 293 15.26 -14.89 -3.53
N ALA A 294 14.80 -13.65 -3.42
CA ALA A 294 13.98 -13.02 -4.44
C ALA A 294 14.45 -11.58 -4.73
N LEU A 295 14.29 -11.17 -5.99
CA LEU A 295 14.52 -9.81 -6.47
C LEU A 295 13.43 -9.45 -7.46
N ASP A 296 12.73 -8.34 -7.23
CA ASP A 296 11.76 -7.75 -8.14
C ASP A 296 12.20 -6.33 -8.52
N ILE A 297 11.97 -5.95 -9.78
CA ILE A 297 12.25 -4.61 -10.32
C ILE A 297 11.02 -4.16 -11.11
N ASP A 298 10.43 -3.03 -10.75
CA ASP A 298 9.40 -2.38 -11.54
C ASP A 298 10.03 -1.74 -12.78
N LEU A 299 9.46 -2.01 -13.95
CA LEU A 299 10.01 -1.58 -15.24
C LEU A 299 9.49 -0.22 -15.68
N ASN A 300 8.50 0.31 -14.98
CA ASN A 300 7.95 1.65 -15.17
C ASN A 300 7.52 2.22 -13.81
N ASP A 301 7.51 3.54 -13.74
CA ASP A 301 6.99 4.28 -12.60
C ASP A 301 5.45 4.23 -12.52
N GLN A 302 4.93 4.58 -11.36
CA GLN A 302 3.50 4.69 -11.07
C GLN A 302 3.22 6.06 -10.47
N THR A 303 2.50 6.91 -11.19
CA THR A 303 1.90 8.15 -10.66
C THR A 303 0.50 7.81 -10.14
N ARG A 304 0.15 8.32 -8.96
CA ARG A 304 -1.15 8.04 -8.32
C ARG A 304 -2.13 9.17 -8.52
N PHE A 305 -1.84 10.34 -7.96
CA PHE A 305 -2.71 11.50 -8.07
C PHE A 305 -2.14 12.57 -9.00
N SER A 306 -2.97 13.10 -9.87
CA SER A 306 -2.70 14.32 -10.61
C SER A 306 -3.86 15.31 -10.42
N GLY A 307 -3.61 16.61 -10.60
CA GLY A 307 -4.70 17.59 -10.44
C GLY A 307 -4.28 19.04 -10.64
N SER A 308 -5.21 19.95 -10.39
CA SER A 308 -5.02 21.40 -10.58
C SER A 308 -4.42 22.10 -9.35
N GLY A 309 -4.06 21.36 -8.31
CA GLY A 309 -3.43 21.85 -7.09
C GLY A 309 -1.90 21.90 -7.14
N PRO A 310 -1.23 22.08 -5.99
CA PRO A 310 0.19 21.82 -5.87
C PRO A 310 0.52 20.42 -6.35
N GLU A 311 1.70 20.25 -6.96
CA GLU A 311 2.16 18.95 -7.40
C GLU A 311 2.29 17.99 -6.22
N ILE A 312 1.64 16.83 -6.33
CA ILE A 312 1.74 15.76 -5.35
C ILE A 312 2.87 14.85 -5.83
N LYS A 313 3.98 14.82 -5.08
CA LYS A 313 5.07 13.90 -5.36
C LYS A 313 4.70 12.51 -4.85
N ASP A 314 4.12 11.70 -5.72
CA ASP A 314 3.66 10.35 -5.40
C ASP A 314 4.09 9.27 -6.40
N ASN A 315 4.97 9.62 -7.35
CA ASN A 315 5.57 8.66 -8.29
C ASN A 315 6.42 7.65 -7.54
N THR A 316 6.28 6.38 -7.88
CA THR A 316 7.10 5.31 -7.32
C THR A 316 7.55 4.32 -8.37
N GLN A 317 8.81 3.89 -8.31
CA GLN A 317 9.36 2.77 -9.09
C GLN A 317 10.23 1.92 -8.18
N LEU A 318 9.79 0.71 -7.83
CA LEU A 318 10.37 -0.02 -6.72
C LEU A 318 11.34 -1.12 -7.17
N VAL A 319 12.43 -1.24 -6.41
CA VAL A 319 13.32 -2.41 -6.38
C VAL A 319 13.15 -3.10 -5.03
N ARG A 320 12.88 -4.40 -5.06
CA ARG A 320 12.57 -5.19 -3.86
C ARG A 320 13.48 -6.40 -3.79
N VAL A 321 14.08 -6.64 -2.64
CA VAL A 321 14.88 -7.83 -2.38
C VAL A 321 14.37 -8.54 -1.14
N GLY A 322 14.37 -9.87 -1.17
CA GLY A 322 13.88 -10.67 -0.06
C GLY A 322 14.59 -11.98 0.10
N ALA A 323 14.59 -12.46 1.33
CA ALA A 323 15.09 -13.77 1.69
C ALA A 323 14.16 -14.46 2.69
N GLU A 324 13.98 -15.77 2.51
CA GLU A 324 13.29 -16.66 3.44
C GLU A 324 14.25 -17.79 3.81
N PHE A 325 14.33 -18.10 5.08
CA PHE A 325 15.05 -19.26 5.60
C PHE A 325 14.06 -20.21 6.30
N ASN A 326 13.95 -21.43 5.80
CA ASN A 326 13.06 -22.45 6.34
C ASN A 326 13.77 -23.23 7.45
N ALA A 327 13.61 -22.75 8.70
CA ALA A 327 14.18 -23.39 9.86
C ALA A 327 13.31 -24.57 10.32
N TRP A 328 13.94 -25.72 10.52
CA TRP A 328 13.30 -26.95 11.04
C TRP A 328 12.10 -27.49 10.24
N GLY A 329 11.82 -26.95 9.04
CA GLY A 329 10.71 -27.38 8.20
C GLY A 329 9.30 -26.96 8.64
N TRP A 330 9.17 -26.27 9.78
CA TRP A 330 7.89 -25.78 10.31
C TRP A 330 7.90 -24.31 10.74
N ALA A 331 9.08 -23.69 10.75
CA ALA A 331 9.23 -22.26 11.07
C ALA A 331 10.09 -21.58 10.00
N GLN A 332 9.68 -20.43 9.56
CA GLN A 332 10.33 -19.61 8.55
C GLN A 332 10.73 -18.26 9.13
N LEU A 333 11.96 -17.85 8.83
CA LEU A 333 12.48 -16.52 9.11
C LEU A 333 12.59 -15.77 7.79
N ARG A 334 12.14 -14.53 7.75
CA ARG A 334 12.15 -13.71 6.52
C ARG A 334 12.70 -12.33 6.79
N GLY A 335 13.31 -11.77 5.77
CA GLY A 335 13.75 -10.39 5.77
C GLY A 335 13.82 -9.87 4.34
N GLY A 336 13.65 -8.59 4.19
CA GLY A 336 13.67 -7.94 2.89
C GLY A 336 13.97 -6.45 2.99
N TYR A 337 14.15 -5.84 1.82
CA TYR A 337 14.37 -4.42 1.68
C TYR A 337 13.71 -3.90 0.41
N ILE A 338 13.10 -2.75 0.52
CA ILE A 338 12.43 -2.03 -0.57
C ILE A 338 13.14 -0.71 -0.75
N ASN A 339 13.43 -0.37 -2.01
CA ASN A 339 13.97 0.92 -2.40
C ASN A 339 13.12 1.51 -3.52
N ASP A 340 12.81 2.79 -3.42
CA ASP A 340 12.15 3.56 -4.47
C ASP A 340 13.20 4.28 -5.32
N LEU A 341 13.12 4.15 -6.65
CA LEU A 341 14.04 4.78 -7.61
C LEU A 341 13.65 6.23 -7.91
N GLU A 342 12.41 6.63 -7.58
CA GLU A 342 11.90 7.99 -7.74
C GLU A 342 12.16 8.86 -6.50
N ASP A 343 12.77 8.29 -5.45
CA ASP A 343 13.07 8.97 -4.18
C ASP A 343 11.81 9.62 -3.52
N THR A 344 10.63 9.07 -3.81
CA THR A 344 9.37 9.50 -3.18
C THR A 344 9.18 8.82 -1.82
N LEU A 345 9.58 7.56 -1.72
CA LEU A 345 9.44 6.75 -0.51
C LEU A 345 10.81 6.38 0.05
N ASP A 346 10.98 6.55 1.35
CA ASP A 346 12.17 6.10 2.06
C ASP A 346 12.32 4.58 2.03
N GLY A 347 13.60 4.15 2.06
CA GLY A 347 13.96 2.74 2.06
C GLY A 347 13.33 1.99 3.23
N THR A 348 12.69 0.85 2.96
CA THR A 348 11.92 0.08 3.94
C THR A 348 12.59 -1.25 4.24
N LEU A 349 12.95 -1.49 5.50
CA LEU A 349 13.38 -2.80 5.99
C LEU A 349 12.16 -3.62 6.41
N THR A 350 12.09 -4.89 5.98
CA THR A 350 11.02 -5.79 6.36
C THR A 350 11.56 -7.04 7.06
N LEU A 351 10.80 -7.54 8.02
CA LEU A 351 11.10 -8.75 8.78
C LEU A 351 9.82 -9.57 8.95
N GLY A 352 9.94 -10.87 9.10
CA GLY A 352 8.76 -11.69 9.40
C GLY A 352 9.07 -13.11 9.84
N LEU A 353 8.00 -13.71 10.35
CA LEU A 353 7.97 -15.07 10.86
C LEU A 353 6.84 -15.84 10.20
N GLY A 354 7.11 -17.07 9.81
CA GLY A 354 6.11 -18.03 9.39
C GLY A 354 6.11 -19.26 10.28
N LEU A 355 4.93 -19.82 10.52
CA LEU A 355 4.73 -21.08 11.23
C LEU A 355 3.87 -21.99 10.38
N SER A 356 4.34 -23.21 10.08
CA SER A 356 3.63 -24.18 9.26
C SER A 356 3.57 -25.56 9.92
N PRO A 357 2.87 -25.71 11.06
CA PRO A 357 2.74 -27.00 11.72
C PRO A 357 2.06 -28.02 10.82
N ALA A 358 2.70 -29.17 10.64
CA ALA A 358 2.24 -30.27 9.78
C ALA A 358 2.02 -29.89 8.30
N ASN A 359 2.56 -28.76 7.83
CA ASN A 359 2.43 -28.25 6.45
C ASN A 359 0.99 -28.10 5.95
N THR A 360 0.02 -28.03 6.85
CA THR A 360 -1.41 -27.88 6.49
C THR A 360 -1.93 -26.48 6.86
N VAL A 361 -1.48 -25.95 7.98
CA VAL A 361 -1.85 -24.60 8.44
C VAL A 361 -0.59 -23.73 8.39
N HIS A 362 -0.70 -22.59 7.73
CA HIS A 362 0.39 -21.62 7.64
C HIS A 362 -0.09 -20.31 8.27
N PHE A 363 0.68 -19.82 9.22
CA PHE A 363 0.46 -18.53 9.85
C PHE A 363 1.71 -17.68 9.65
N ASP A 364 1.56 -16.54 9.02
CA ASP A 364 2.65 -15.62 8.73
C ASP A 364 2.35 -14.25 9.31
N ILE A 365 3.39 -13.60 9.84
CA ILE A 365 3.36 -12.21 10.27
C ILE A 365 4.57 -11.48 9.69
N SER A 366 4.37 -10.20 9.40
CA SER A 366 5.45 -9.31 9.00
C SER A 366 5.40 -7.99 9.75
N ALA A 367 6.55 -7.33 9.78
CA ALA A 367 6.70 -5.93 10.19
C ALA A 367 7.58 -5.21 9.17
N SER A 368 7.28 -3.95 8.90
CA SER A 368 8.10 -3.04 8.13
C SER A 368 8.53 -1.86 8.98
N ILE A 369 9.78 -1.44 8.82
CA ILE A 369 10.40 -0.33 9.54
C ILE A 369 11.01 0.59 8.48
N ILE A 370 10.63 1.85 8.51
CA ILE A 370 11.08 2.87 7.58
C ILE A 370 11.97 3.86 8.35
N ASP A 371 11.37 4.50 9.33
CA ASP A 371 12.02 5.41 10.28
C ASP A 371 11.39 5.28 11.68
N THR A 372 11.62 6.25 12.57
CA THR A 372 11.07 6.23 13.95
C THR A 372 9.56 6.43 14.01
N ASN A 373 8.97 7.11 13.02
CA ASN A 373 7.55 7.47 12.97
C ASN A 373 6.79 6.74 11.84
N SER A 374 7.48 5.85 11.10
CA SER A 374 6.93 5.18 9.92
C SER A 374 7.15 3.67 10.02
N TYR A 375 6.06 2.91 10.08
CA TYR A 375 6.07 1.46 10.31
C TYR A 375 4.85 0.78 9.71
N GLY A 376 4.93 -0.54 9.58
CA GLY A 376 3.80 -1.35 9.15
C GLY A 376 3.83 -2.76 9.70
N ALA A 377 2.72 -3.46 9.55
CA ALA A 377 2.58 -4.85 9.92
C ALA A 377 1.57 -5.56 9.02
N SER A 378 1.78 -6.85 8.80
CA SER A 378 0.77 -7.70 8.16
C SER A 378 0.71 -9.09 8.80
N ALA A 379 -0.42 -9.77 8.61
CA ALA A 379 -0.66 -11.12 9.09
C ALA A 379 -1.53 -11.89 8.09
N GLN A 380 -1.30 -13.20 8.00
CA GLN A 380 -2.14 -14.07 7.18
C GLN A 380 -2.27 -15.47 7.75
N LEU A 381 -3.35 -16.12 7.35
CA LEU A 381 -3.61 -17.51 7.65
C LEU A 381 -3.92 -18.25 6.33
N ALA A 382 -3.23 -19.38 6.12
CA ALA A 382 -3.46 -20.22 4.95
C ALA A 382 -3.62 -21.70 5.34
N PHE A 383 -4.40 -22.41 4.53
CA PHE A 383 -4.65 -23.83 4.66
C PHE A 383 -4.30 -24.51 3.34
N MET A 384 -3.45 -25.51 3.37
CA MET A 384 -3.03 -26.32 2.23
C MET A 384 -3.40 -27.79 2.51
N PHE A 385 -4.16 -28.44 1.57
CA PHE A 385 -4.67 -29.80 1.76
C PHE A 385 -4.04 -30.77 0.78
#